data_f1ba0e32611763943dc5aa97e0df6716
#
_entry.id   f1ba0e32611763943dc5aa97e0df6716
#
_cell.length_a   1.000
_cell.length_b   1.000
_cell.length_c   1.000
_cell.angle_alpha   90.00
_cell.angle_beta   90.00
_cell.angle_gamma   90.00
#
_symmetry.space_group_name_H-M   'P 1'
#
loop_
_entity.id
_entity.type
_entity.pdbx_description
1 polymer ?
#
loop_
_entity_poly.entity_id
_entity_poly.type
_entity_poly.pdbx_seq_one_letter_code
_entity_poly.pdbx_strand_id
1 'polypeptide(L)'
;MAKIKIFALGGLNEIGKNMYVVDIDNNIFVFDAGLKYADDSMLGVDYIIPKYDYLIQNKKKIKGIFITHAHDEQMGALPDILPELENVPVYATKFTMEIIKRELAESKINYSKLIEVKPHVKINFGKISVFPINVTHSVPDSVGYVINTVDGAIFYTGNFMFDSSMLGPYKTDIGKLAYIGKQGVLCLLSESMYADKKGFTAPNNRIAPIVNEILDQDDRIIVSVFPNQFYKIQELFNGIMHTDRNVVIIGKRLQDIILNSIELNYMKFDVNKIKTISHVNDKNIIVLIADDREKPFSNFLRIIRGYDKFIKLNKKDTVLFMSPVFPGMEKSSSKLLDGVARIGCNLIDLSSKYLSHHASSEDLMLMINLLNPKYYMPVNGEYRHEIANKKAAIIAGMNEENILCKLNGDVVYFKNGKLVDDDIKIPTDELLIDGEVGDVGEIVLKDREMLSDNGVVVVVITIDKLTKKLKHQIEIHSRGFVYVRDNIDVMKEAVNIATKVVNDNTKPNFIDYNKVKLGVRDELGKYFYNEIGTKPMILLIVQEI
;
A
#
# COMPACT_ATOMS: atom_id res chain seq x y z
N MET A 1 -31.14 4.67 -21.92
CA MET A 1 -30.77 5.80 -21.04
C MET A 1 -30.41 5.24 -19.70
N ALA A 2 -29.21 5.48 -19.23
CA ALA A 2 -28.71 4.90 -17.98
C ALA A 2 -28.54 5.98 -16.89
N LYS A 3 -28.66 5.56 -15.63
CA LYS A 3 -28.20 6.29 -14.46
C LYS A 3 -26.87 5.66 -14.03
N ILE A 4 -25.79 6.43 -14.15
CA ILE A 4 -24.45 5.95 -13.87
C ILE A 4 -23.85 6.75 -12.73
N LYS A 5 -23.42 6.08 -11.68
CA LYS A 5 -22.68 6.68 -10.58
C LYS A 5 -21.28 6.10 -10.55
N ILE A 6 -20.27 6.95 -10.47
CA ILE A 6 -18.85 6.56 -10.34
C ILE A 6 -18.30 7.22 -9.09
N PHE A 7 -17.67 6.46 -8.22
CA PHE A 7 -17.01 6.95 -7.02
C PHE A 7 -15.90 6.00 -6.56
N ALA A 8 -15.02 6.48 -5.71
CA ALA A 8 -14.00 5.66 -5.09
C ALA A 8 -14.31 5.44 -3.60
N LEU A 9 -14.09 4.24 -3.10
CA LEU A 9 -14.01 3.95 -1.68
C LEU A 9 -12.59 4.19 -1.15
N GLY A 10 -11.59 4.12 -2.02
CA GLY A 10 -10.20 4.45 -1.81
C GLY A 10 -9.47 4.67 -3.13
N GLY A 11 -8.27 5.28 -3.08
CA GLY A 11 -7.42 5.51 -4.25
C GLY A 11 -7.55 6.89 -4.90
N LEU A 12 -8.21 7.86 -4.24
CA LEU A 12 -8.19 9.26 -4.63
C LEU A 12 -7.42 10.09 -3.60
N ASN A 13 -6.55 10.98 -4.10
CA ASN A 13 -5.62 11.79 -3.32
C ASN A 13 -4.63 10.98 -2.46
N GLU A 14 -4.41 9.73 -2.82
CA GLU A 14 -3.53 8.79 -2.13
C GLU A 14 -2.97 7.74 -3.09
N ILE A 15 -1.92 7.05 -2.66
CA ILE A 15 -1.34 5.90 -3.36
C ILE A 15 -1.74 4.62 -2.61
N GLY A 16 -2.36 3.68 -3.32
CA GLY A 16 -2.89 2.44 -2.75
C GLY A 16 -4.37 2.51 -2.38
N LYS A 17 -4.88 1.47 -1.74
CA LYS A 17 -6.31 1.27 -1.41
C LYS A 17 -7.25 1.44 -2.60
N ASN A 18 -6.77 1.13 -3.81
CA ASN A 18 -7.58 1.33 -5.02
C ASN A 18 -8.86 0.50 -4.96
N MET A 19 -10.01 1.18 -4.96
CA MET A 19 -11.32 0.54 -4.96
C MET A 19 -12.34 1.51 -5.57
N TYR A 20 -12.64 1.30 -6.87
CA TYR A 20 -13.54 2.16 -7.63
C TYR A 20 -14.85 1.46 -7.89
N VAL A 21 -15.94 2.16 -7.73
CA VAL A 21 -17.31 1.62 -7.88
C VAL A 21 -17.99 2.31 -9.03
N VAL A 22 -18.57 1.52 -9.94
CA VAL A 22 -19.44 1.96 -11.02
C VAL A 22 -20.81 1.32 -10.83
N ASP A 23 -21.82 2.11 -10.48
CA ASP A 23 -23.21 1.66 -10.37
C ASP A 23 -24.01 2.12 -11.59
N ILE A 24 -24.52 1.17 -12.35
CA ILE A 24 -25.32 1.40 -13.55
C ILE A 24 -26.70 0.80 -13.33
N ASP A 25 -27.71 1.65 -13.12
CA ASP A 25 -29.10 1.24 -12.89
C ASP A 25 -29.22 0.14 -11.80
N ASN A 26 -28.54 0.31 -10.68
CA ASN A 26 -28.42 -0.63 -9.56
C ASN A 26 -27.65 -1.94 -9.89
N ASN A 27 -26.85 -1.96 -10.94
CA ASN A 27 -25.85 -3.02 -11.16
C ASN A 27 -24.49 -2.46 -10.78
N ILE A 28 -23.88 -2.99 -9.73
CA ILE A 28 -22.63 -2.49 -9.15
C ILE A 28 -21.45 -3.31 -9.67
N PHE A 29 -20.45 -2.63 -10.18
CA PHE A 29 -19.18 -3.15 -10.62
C PHE A 29 -18.09 -2.53 -9.78
N VAL A 30 -17.23 -3.33 -9.14
CA VAL A 30 -16.12 -2.88 -8.32
C VAL A 30 -14.83 -3.14 -9.09
N PHE A 31 -13.98 -2.14 -9.21
CA PHE A 31 -12.69 -2.23 -9.88
C PHE A 31 -11.59 -2.05 -8.86
N ASP A 32 -10.74 -3.08 -8.76
CA ASP A 32 -9.73 -3.29 -7.75
C ASP A 32 -10.29 -3.38 -6.32
N ALA A 33 -9.47 -3.91 -5.42
CA ALA A 33 -9.74 -4.08 -4.00
C ALA A 33 -8.39 -4.08 -3.27
N GLY A 34 -7.75 -2.90 -3.23
CA GLY A 34 -6.38 -2.74 -2.82
C GLY A 34 -6.21 -2.37 -1.35
N LEU A 35 -5.00 -2.59 -0.87
CA LEU A 35 -4.51 -2.08 0.40
C LEU A 35 -3.53 -0.92 0.21
N LYS A 36 -3.20 -0.25 1.30
CA LYS A 36 -2.11 0.71 1.44
C LYS A 36 -1.26 0.31 2.63
N TYR A 37 0.05 0.34 2.49
CA TYR A 37 0.94 0.06 3.62
C TYR A 37 0.97 1.21 4.60
N ALA A 38 1.01 0.88 5.90
CA ALA A 38 1.15 1.85 6.95
C ALA A 38 2.53 2.52 6.89
N ASP A 39 2.61 3.78 7.26
CA ASP A 39 3.88 4.47 7.44
C ASP A 39 4.48 4.23 8.83
N ASP A 40 5.74 4.62 9.03
CA ASP A 40 6.50 4.42 10.29
C ASP A 40 5.82 5.07 11.52
N SER A 41 4.87 6.00 11.34
CA SER A 41 4.15 6.66 12.44
C SER A 41 2.97 5.84 12.95
N MET A 42 2.42 4.96 12.12
CA MET A 42 1.27 4.11 12.45
C MET A 42 1.71 2.85 13.21
N LEU A 43 2.06 3.02 14.48
CA LEU A 43 2.63 1.94 15.30
C LEU A 43 1.69 0.73 15.45
N GLY A 44 2.18 -0.42 14.96
CA GLY A 44 1.46 -1.70 15.04
C GLY A 44 0.30 -1.81 14.05
N VAL A 45 0.26 -0.97 13.01
CA VAL A 45 -0.60 -1.15 11.84
C VAL A 45 0.25 -1.76 10.73
N ASP A 46 -0.16 -2.90 10.19
CA ASP A 46 0.53 -3.56 9.10
C ASP A 46 0.13 -2.96 7.74
N TYR A 47 -1.18 -2.75 7.54
CA TYR A 47 -1.73 -2.14 6.33
C TYR A 47 -3.10 -1.52 6.57
N ILE A 48 -3.56 -0.77 5.58
CA ILE A 48 -4.82 -0.01 5.61
C ILE A 48 -5.66 -0.44 4.42
N ILE A 49 -6.96 -0.66 4.64
CA ILE A 49 -7.92 -0.93 3.56
C ILE A 49 -9.06 0.09 3.58
N PRO A 50 -9.74 0.30 2.45
CA PRO A 50 -10.93 1.15 2.44
C PRO A 50 -12.03 0.49 3.27
N LYS A 51 -12.79 1.29 4.01
CA LYS A 51 -14.01 0.83 4.64
C LYS A 51 -15.03 0.45 3.57
N TYR A 52 -15.55 -0.77 3.64
CA TYR A 52 -16.36 -1.37 2.59
C TYR A 52 -17.83 -1.61 2.97
N ASP A 53 -18.35 -0.89 3.96
CA ASP A 53 -19.75 -0.98 4.41
C ASP A 53 -20.75 -0.81 3.26
N TYR A 54 -20.43 0.09 2.31
CA TYR A 54 -21.25 0.26 1.11
C TYR A 54 -21.40 -1.03 0.31
N LEU A 55 -20.33 -1.80 0.18
CA LEU A 55 -20.35 -3.07 -0.54
C LEU A 55 -21.19 -4.11 0.21
N ILE A 56 -21.05 -4.20 1.52
CA ILE A 56 -21.85 -5.11 2.37
C ILE A 56 -23.33 -4.80 2.24
N GLN A 57 -23.73 -3.52 2.37
CA GLN A 57 -25.12 -3.08 2.27
C GLN A 57 -25.74 -3.35 0.90
N ASN A 58 -24.92 -3.37 -0.14
CA ASN A 58 -25.36 -3.55 -1.53
C ASN A 58 -24.94 -4.90 -2.15
N LYS A 59 -24.48 -5.88 -1.37
CA LYS A 59 -23.86 -7.10 -1.87
C LYS A 59 -24.68 -7.84 -2.93
N LYS A 60 -26.01 -7.83 -2.84
CA LYS A 60 -26.92 -8.45 -3.84
C LYS A 60 -26.93 -7.76 -5.20
N LYS A 61 -26.49 -6.50 -5.28
CA LYS A 61 -26.43 -5.71 -6.53
C LYS A 61 -25.06 -5.82 -7.20
N ILE A 62 -24.02 -6.28 -6.48
CA ILE A 62 -22.67 -6.40 -7.00
C ILE A 62 -22.61 -7.51 -8.03
N LYS A 63 -22.19 -7.16 -9.24
CA LYS A 63 -22.00 -8.09 -10.36
C LYS A 63 -20.63 -8.73 -10.38
N GLY A 64 -19.64 -8.09 -9.74
CA GLY A 64 -18.31 -8.62 -9.54
C GLY A 64 -17.30 -7.59 -9.08
N ILE A 65 -16.18 -8.10 -8.60
CA ILE A 65 -14.95 -7.36 -8.34
C ILE A 65 -13.99 -7.71 -9.47
N PHE A 66 -13.48 -6.71 -10.18
CA PHE A 66 -12.64 -6.84 -11.36
C PHE A 66 -11.23 -6.35 -11.04
N ILE A 67 -10.27 -7.25 -10.94
CA ILE A 67 -8.90 -6.94 -10.55
C ILE A 67 -8.05 -6.70 -11.81
N THR A 68 -7.40 -5.55 -11.86
CA THR A 68 -6.58 -5.13 -13.02
C THR A 68 -5.28 -5.88 -13.12
N HIS A 69 -4.56 -6.07 -12.01
CA HIS A 69 -3.27 -6.75 -11.96
C HIS A 69 -2.88 -7.16 -10.53
N ALA A 70 -1.82 -7.94 -10.41
CA ALA A 70 -1.38 -8.59 -9.16
C ALA A 70 -0.46 -7.69 -8.30
N HIS A 71 -0.91 -6.48 -7.96
CA HIS A 71 -0.27 -5.66 -6.94
C HIS A 71 -1.15 -5.55 -5.70
N ASP A 72 -0.53 -5.38 -4.55
CA ASP A 72 -1.23 -5.31 -3.27
C ASP A 72 -2.17 -4.08 -3.23
N GLU A 73 -1.78 -2.98 -3.89
CA GLU A 73 -2.60 -1.76 -4.02
C GLU A 73 -3.86 -1.95 -4.87
N GLN A 74 -4.00 -3.08 -5.58
CA GLN A 74 -5.14 -3.45 -6.41
C GLN A 74 -5.90 -4.67 -5.91
N MET A 75 -5.26 -5.58 -5.17
CA MET A 75 -5.93 -6.82 -4.76
C MET A 75 -5.75 -7.16 -3.28
N GLY A 76 -4.88 -6.45 -2.57
CA GLY A 76 -4.44 -6.84 -1.23
C GLY A 76 -5.53 -6.82 -0.15
N ALA A 77 -6.65 -6.12 -0.36
CA ALA A 77 -7.79 -6.17 0.57
C ALA A 77 -8.74 -7.36 0.34
N LEU A 78 -8.53 -8.18 -0.70
CA LEU A 78 -9.42 -9.32 -0.97
C LEU A 78 -9.54 -10.30 0.21
N PRO A 79 -8.46 -10.66 0.93
CA PRO A 79 -8.58 -11.54 2.09
C PRO A 79 -9.52 -11.00 3.18
N ASP A 80 -9.54 -9.68 3.38
CA ASP A 80 -10.36 -9.05 4.41
C ASP A 80 -11.83 -8.93 4.00
N ILE A 81 -12.09 -8.57 2.72
CA ILE A 81 -13.43 -8.23 2.26
C ILE A 81 -14.25 -9.43 1.79
N LEU A 82 -13.61 -10.46 1.22
CA LEU A 82 -14.33 -11.60 0.63
C LEU A 82 -15.13 -12.45 1.64
N PRO A 83 -14.70 -12.64 2.90
CA PRO A 83 -15.50 -13.32 3.90
C PRO A 83 -16.87 -12.66 4.14
N GLU A 84 -16.95 -11.32 4.06
CA GLU A 84 -18.19 -10.54 4.23
C GLU A 84 -19.02 -10.44 2.94
N LEU A 85 -18.37 -10.57 1.78
CA LEU A 85 -18.98 -10.48 0.44
C LEU A 85 -19.23 -11.85 -0.17
N GLU A 86 -19.86 -12.74 0.60
CA GLU A 86 -20.20 -14.10 0.14
C GLU A 86 -20.85 -14.10 -1.26
N ASN A 87 -20.38 -15.00 -2.14
CA ASN A 87 -20.88 -15.23 -3.49
C ASN A 87 -20.68 -14.07 -4.50
N VAL A 88 -19.97 -13.00 -4.18
CA VAL A 88 -19.61 -11.96 -5.16
C VAL A 88 -18.48 -12.49 -6.07
N PRO A 89 -18.66 -12.57 -7.40
CA PRO A 89 -17.60 -13.07 -8.27
C PRO A 89 -16.38 -12.14 -8.29
N VAL A 90 -15.18 -12.73 -8.27
CA VAL A 90 -13.92 -12.02 -8.50
C VAL A 90 -13.39 -12.40 -9.88
N TYR A 91 -13.17 -11.40 -10.72
CA TYR A 91 -12.67 -11.55 -12.08
C TYR A 91 -11.24 -11.05 -12.19
N ALA A 92 -10.34 -11.87 -12.70
CA ALA A 92 -8.95 -11.48 -12.94
C ALA A 92 -8.37 -12.29 -14.11
N THR A 93 -7.31 -11.79 -14.73
CA THR A 93 -6.53 -12.55 -15.72
C THR A 93 -5.79 -13.69 -15.06
N LYS A 94 -5.33 -14.66 -15.87
CA LYS A 94 -4.76 -15.92 -15.36
C LYS A 94 -3.62 -15.69 -14.35
N PHE A 95 -2.64 -14.85 -14.67
CA PHE A 95 -1.53 -14.56 -13.75
C PHE A 95 -2.04 -13.96 -12.44
N THR A 96 -2.84 -12.92 -12.52
CA THR A 96 -3.41 -12.24 -11.33
C THR A 96 -4.26 -13.22 -10.51
N MET A 97 -5.02 -14.09 -11.16
CA MET A 97 -5.86 -15.10 -10.48
C MET A 97 -5.02 -16.11 -9.68
N GLU A 98 -3.88 -16.52 -10.20
CA GLU A 98 -2.98 -17.44 -9.46
C GLU A 98 -2.38 -16.77 -8.22
N ILE A 99 -2.04 -15.47 -8.29
CA ILE A 99 -1.58 -14.72 -7.12
C ILE A 99 -2.72 -14.56 -6.10
N ILE A 100 -3.96 -14.22 -6.54
CA ILE A 100 -5.13 -14.12 -5.65
C ILE A 100 -5.38 -15.44 -4.92
N LYS A 101 -5.39 -16.57 -5.63
CA LYS A 101 -5.58 -17.90 -5.02
C LYS A 101 -4.56 -18.18 -3.92
N ARG A 102 -3.32 -17.79 -4.19
CA ARG A 102 -2.22 -17.96 -3.24
C ARG A 102 -2.42 -17.09 -1.98
N GLU A 103 -2.71 -15.80 -2.13
CA GLU A 103 -2.95 -14.88 -1.01
C GLU A 103 -4.13 -15.37 -0.15
N LEU A 104 -5.21 -15.82 -0.78
CA LEU A 104 -6.35 -16.41 -0.06
C LEU A 104 -5.97 -17.69 0.68
N ALA A 105 -5.14 -18.54 0.08
CA ALA A 105 -4.68 -19.77 0.73
C ALA A 105 -3.74 -19.48 1.93
N GLU A 106 -2.84 -18.50 1.81
CA GLU A 106 -1.97 -18.05 2.89
C GLU A 106 -2.79 -17.47 4.06
N SER A 107 -3.87 -16.73 3.74
CA SER A 107 -4.84 -16.20 4.71
C SER A 107 -5.87 -17.25 5.18
N LYS A 108 -5.77 -18.51 4.74
CA LYS A 108 -6.68 -19.63 5.06
C LYS A 108 -8.15 -19.36 4.68
N ILE A 109 -8.38 -18.58 3.63
CA ILE A 109 -9.71 -18.25 3.13
C ILE A 109 -10.05 -19.15 1.94
N ASN A 110 -11.17 -19.84 2.05
CA ASN A 110 -11.71 -20.66 0.95
C ASN A 110 -12.80 -19.87 0.22
N TYR A 111 -12.52 -19.42 -1.01
CA TYR A 111 -13.45 -18.66 -1.83
C TYR A 111 -13.64 -19.31 -3.20
N SER A 112 -14.89 -19.64 -3.54
CA SER A 112 -15.19 -20.45 -4.72
C SER A 112 -15.58 -19.63 -5.97
N LYS A 113 -15.88 -18.33 -5.83
CA LYS A 113 -16.35 -17.48 -6.95
C LYS A 113 -15.22 -16.74 -7.65
N LEU A 114 -14.13 -17.44 -7.92
CA LEU A 114 -12.97 -16.93 -8.66
C LEU A 114 -13.12 -17.27 -10.14
N ILE A 115 -13.12 -16.26 -11.01
CA ILE A 115 -13.40 -16.40 -12.45
C ILE A 115 -12.24 -15.82 -13.25
N GLU A 116 -11.54 -16.69 -13.96
CA GLU A 116 -10.50 -16.27 -14.89
C GLU A 116 -11.10 -15.58 -16.12
N VAL A 117 -10.55 -14.43 -16.48
CA VAL A 117 -10.94 -13.67 -17.68
C VAL A 117 -9.78 -13.61 -18.68
N LYS A 118 -10.16 -13.46 -19.95
CA LYS A 118 -9.18 -13.29 -21.04
C LYS A 118 -9.35 -11.92 -21.66
N PRO A 119 -8.25 -11.24 -22.00
CA PRO A 119 -8.31 -9.98 -22.72
C PRO A 119 -9.21 -10.07 -23.96
N HIS A 120 -9.95 -9.01 -24.23
CA HIS A 120 -10.90 -8.85 -25.33
C HIS A 120 -12.17 -9.72 -25.28
N VAL A 121 -12.32 -10.61 -24.27
CA VAL A 121 -13.53 -11.43 -24.11
C VAL A 121 -14.56 -10.66 -23.27
N LYS A 122 -15.75 -10.46 -23.83
CA LYS A 122 -16.85 -9.75 -23.16
C LYS A 122 -17.55 -10.63 -22.13
N ILE A 123 -17.75 -10.08 -20.95
CA ILE A 123 -18.57 -10.63 -19.88
C ILE A 123 -19.90 -9.84 -19.89
N ASN A 124 -21.01 -10.50 -20.13
CA ASN A 124 -22.30 -9.86 -20.34
C ASN A 124 -23.15 -9.85 -19.07
N PHE A 125 -23.71 -8.70 -18.76
CA PHE A 125 -24.64 -8.45 -17.66
C PHE A 125 -25.91 -7.78 -18.18
N GLY A 126 -26.65 -8.50 -19.03
CA GLY A 126 -27.79 -7.95 -19.73
C GLY A 126 -27.40 -6.92 -20.79
N LYS A 127 -27.78 -5.65 -20.60
CA LYS A 127 -27.43 -4.54 -21.51
C LYS A 127 -26.05 -3.96 -21.27
N ILE A 128 -25.37 -4.37 -20.21
CA ILE A 128 -24.04 -3.92 -19.83
C ILE A 128 -23.07 -5.05 -20.16
N SER A 129 -21.88 -4.71 -20.65
CA SER A 129 -20.80 -5.69 -20.78
C SER A 129 -19.49 -5.11 -20.27
N VAL A 130 -18.67 -5.96 -19.64
CA VAL A 130 -17.34 -5.62 -19.17
C VAL A 130 -16.34 -6.48 -19.92
N PHE A 131 -15.22 -5.91 -20.35
CA PHE A 131 -14.13 -6.70 -20.92
C PHE A 131 -12.76 -6.10 -20.61
N PRO A 132 -11.75 -6.94 -20.35
CA PRO A 132 -10.40 -6.51 -20.10
C PRO A 132 -9.64 -6.20 -21.38
N ILE A 133 -8.74 -5.21 -21.33
CA ILE A 133 -7.78 -4.87 -22.39
C ILE A 133 -6.39 -4.86 -21.80
N ASN A 134 -5.45 -5.52 -22.50
CA ASN A 134 -4.05 -5.52 -22.09
C ASN A 134 -3.48 -4.11 -22.05
N VAL A 135 -2.80 -3.82 -20.95
CA VAL A 135 -1.96 -2.64 -20.74
C VAL A 135 -0.56 -3.07 -20.33
N THR A 136 0.43 -2.26 -20.65
CA THR A 136 1.81 -2.51 -20.26
C THR A 136 2.04 -2.06 -18.82
N HIS A 137 2.44 -3.01 -17.96
CA HIS A 137 2.82 -2.71 -16.57
C HIS A 137 3.95 -3.66 -16.12
N SER A 138 4.33 -3.59 -14.84
CA SER A 138 5.44 -4.37 -14.25
C SER A 138 5.16 -5.86 -14.13
N VAL A 139 3.90 -6.27 -14.08
CA VAL A 139 3.47 -7.67 -13.97
C VAL A 139 2.74 -8.13 -15.25
N PRO A 140 2.85 -9.44 -15.59
CA PRO A 140 2.23 -9.96 -16.82
C PRO A 140 0.70 -9.95 -16.73
N ASP A 141 0.06 -9.95 -17.91
CA ASP A 141 -1.39 -9.96 -18.06
C ASP A 141 -2.13 -8.82 -17.35
N SER A 142 -1.45 -7.68 -17.14
CA SER A 142 -2.10 -6.47 -16.62
C SER A 142 -3.13 -5.93 -17.60
N VAL A 143 -4.29 -5.53 -17.09
CA VAL A 143 -5.43 -5.06 -17.90
C VAL A 143 -6.06 -3.80 -17.34
N GLY A 144 -6.59 -2.97 -18.26
CA GLY A 144 -7.65 -2.03 -17.94
C GLY A 144 -9.01 -2.65 -18.25
N TYR A 145 -10.08 -2.14 -17.66
CA TYR A 145 -11.44 -2.63 -17.88
C TYR A 145 -12.32 -1.62 -18.59
N VAL A 146 -13.00 -2.08 -19.62
CA VAL A 146 -14.00 -1.30 -20.35
C VAL A 146 -15.39 -1.80 -20.00
N ILE A 147 -16.24 -0.88 -19.57
CA ILE A 147 -17.65 -1.12 -19.29
C ILE A 147 -18.46 -0.48 -20.41
N ASN A 148 -19.09 -1.27 -21.25
CA ASN A 148 -19.98 -0.76 -22.28
C ASN A 148 -21.36 -0.48 -21.69
N THR A 149 -21.83 0.73 -21.89
CA THR A 149 -23.16 1.17 -21.52
C THR A 149 -23.91 1.71 -22.75
N VAL A 150 -25.20 1.95 -22.63
CA VAL A 150 -25.99 2.58 -23.70
C VAL A 150 -25.62 4.05 -23.95
N ASP A 151 -24.94 4.69 -23.02
CA ASP A 151 -24.55 6.11 -23.08
C ASP A 151 -23.04 6.32 -23.41
N GLY A 152 -22.34 5.25 -23.76
CA GLY A 152 -20.91 5.23 -24.06
C GLY A 152 -20.12 4.30 -23.13
N ALA A 153 -18.85 4.12 -23.44
CA ALA A 153 -17.97 3.28 -22.64
C ALA A 153 -17.41 4.05 -21.42
N ILE A 154 -17.27 3.35 -20.29
CA ILE A 154 -16.45 3.80 -19.17
C ILE A 154 -15.18 2.97 -19.19
N PHE A 155 -14.02 3.59 -19.12
CA PHE A 155 -12.76 2.88 -19.12
C PHE A 155 -11.96 3.21 -17.87
N TYR A 156 -11.59 2.19 -17.11
CA TYR A 156 -10.62 2.26 -16.04
C TYR A 156 -9.30 1.63 -16.49
N THR A 157 -8.24 2.41 -16.51
CA THR A 157 -6.97 1.97 -17.09
C THR A 157 -6.23 0.94 -16.25
N GLY A 158 -6.48 0.89 -14.92
CA GLY A 158 -5.49 0.33 -14.01
C GLY A 158 -4.18 1.13 -14.10
N ASN A 159 -3.06 0.52 -13.75
CA ASN A 159 -1.74 1.11 -13.90
C ASN A 159 -1.17 0.74 -15.27
N PHE A 160 -0.54 1.70 -15.96
CA PHE A 160 -0.03 1.47 -17.31
C PHE A 160 1.15 2.36 -17.67
N MET A 161 1.80 2.04 -18.76
CA MET A 161 2.67 2.89 -19.54
C MET A 161 2.63 2.45 -21.01
N PHE A 162 3.22 3.19 -21.92
CA PHE A 162 3.41 2.76 -23.29
C PHE A 162 4.87 2.36 -23.54
N ASP A 163 5.09 1.09 -23.86
CA ASP A 163 6.39 0.56 -24.31
C ASP A 163 6.20 -0.39 -25.49
N SER A 164 6.64 0.04 -26.68
CA SER A 164 6.54 -0.75 -27.91
C SER A 164 7.49 -1.96 -27.94
N SER A 165 8.46 -2.02 -27.07
CA SER A 165 9.44 -3.12 -27.00
C SER A 165 9.02 -4.28 -26.11
N MET A 166 8.08 -4.06 -25.20
CA MET A 166 7.54 -5.13 -24.34
C MET A 166 6.65 -6.05 -25.17
N LEU A 167 6.84 -7.36 -24.96
CA LEU A 167 6.22 -8.41 -25.78
C LEU A 167 5.34 -9.33 -24.93
N GLY A 168 4.51 -10.12 -25.64
CA GLY A 168 3.68 -11.14 -25.00
C GLY A 168 2.69 -10.57 -23.99
N PRO A 169 2.68 -11.09 -22.74
CA PRO A 169 1.70 -10.70 -21.71
C PRO A 169 1.86 -9.28 -21.15
N TYR A 170 2.88 -8.53 -21.63
CA TYR A 170 3.12 -7.13 -21.22
C TYR A 170 2.73 -6.11 -22.29
N LYS A 171 2.22 -6.55 -23.44
CA LYS A 171 2.00 -5.66 -24.59
C LYS A 171 0.64 -4.97 -24.51
N THR A 172 0.62 -3.62 -24.58
CA THR A 172 -0.61 -2.84 -24.74
C THR A 172 -1.20 -3.03 -26.16
N ASP A 173 -2.51 -3.27 -26.25
CA ASP A 173 -3.23 -3.28 -27.52
C ASP A 173 -3.70 -1.87 -27.90
N ILE A 174 -2.77 -1.09 -28.46
CA ILE A 174 -3.01 0.29 -28.90
C ILE A 174 -4.12 0.35 -29.97
N GLY A 175 -4.16 -0.63 -30.89
CA GLY A 175 -5.20 -0.70 -31.92
C GLY A 175 -6.59 -0.83 -31.33
N LYS A 176 -6.73 -1.64 -30.27
CA LYS A 176 -8.01 -1.81 -29.57
C LYS A 176 -8.40 -0.56 -28.78
N LEU A 177 -7.45 0.11 -28.12
CA LEU A 177 -7.70 1.38 -27.45
C LEU A 177 -8.25 2.43 -28.43
N ALA A 178 -7.60 2.62 -29.58
CA ALA A 178 -8.07 3.52 -30.63
C ALA A 178 -9.46 3.15 -31.18
N TYR A 179 -9.74 1.84 -31.32
CA TYR A 179 -11.07 1.36 -31.70
C TYR A 179 -12.14 1.74 -30.67
N ILE A 180 -11.85 1.58 -29.37
CA ILE A 180 -12.78 1.96 -28.30
C ILE A 180 -13.04 3.46 -28.34
N GLY A 181 -11.99 4.28 -28.51
CA GLY A 181 -12.13 5.72 -28.67
C GLY A 181 -13.13 6.10 -29.77
N LYS A 182 -13.04 5.42 -30.93
CA LYS A 182 -13.98 5.62 -32.04
C LYS A 182 -15.42 5.21 -31.73
N GLN A 183 -15.64 4.29 -30.80
CA GLN A 183 -16.99 3.87 -30.37
C GLN A 183 -17.62 4.87 -29.38
N GLY A 184 -16.84 5.74 -28.79
CA GLY A 184 -17.25 6.77 -27.84
C GLY A 184 -17.03 6.36 -26.37
N VAL A 185 -16.17 7.11 -25.69
CA VAL A 185 -15.86 6.95 -24.27
C VAL A 185 -16.56 8.05 -23.49
N LEU A 186 -17.48 7.65 -22.61
CA LEU A 186 -18.19 8.58 -21.72
C LEU A 186 -17.25 9.11 -20.65
N CYS A 187 -16.53 8.22 -19.96
CA CYS A 187 -15.64 8.59 -18.88
C CYS A 187 -14.39 7.71 -18.88
N LEU A 188 -13.22 8.35 -18.76
CA LEU A 188 -11.93 7.68 -18.59
C LEU A 188 -11.43 7.92 -17.17
N LEU A 189 -11.23 6.84 -16.40
CA LEU A 189 -10.53 6.84 -15.12
C LEU A 189 -9.09 6.41 -15.37
N SER A 190 -8.11 7.27 -15.08
CA SER A 190 -6.70 7.01 -15.40
C SER A 190 -5.79 7.31 -14.23
N GLU A 191 -4.79 6.43 -14.01
CA GLU A 191 -3.80 6.59 -12.96
C GLU A 191 -3.07 7.92 -13.03
N SER A 192 -2.50 8.37 -11.90
CA SER A 192 -1.83 9.66 -11.77
C SER A 192 -0.43 9.59 -11.18
N MET A 193 0.04 8.42 -10.72
CA MET A 193 1.24 8.28 -9.88
C MET A 193 2.51 8.98 -10.42
N TYR A 194 2.69 9.03 -11.73
CA TYR A 194 3.85 9.63 -12.39
C TYR A 194 3.48 10.80 -13.32
N ALA A 195 2.30 11.36 -13.18
CA ALA A 195 1.80 12.48 -14.00
C ALA A 195 2.67 13.74 -13.91
N ASP A 196 3.41 13.93 -12.83
CA ASP A 196 4.36 15.03 -12.62
C ASP A 196 5.68 14.85 -13.38
N LYS A 197 5.96 13.67 -13.93
CA LYS A 197 7.16 13.37 -14.72
C LYS A 197 6.91 13.71 -16.19
N LYS A 198 7.88 14.43 -16.79
CA LYS A 198 7.82 14.82 -18.20
C LYS A 198 8.26 13.69 -19.12
N GLY A 199 7.68 13.65 -20.31
CA GLY A 199 8.01 12.69 -21.35
C GLY A 199 7.29 11.35 -21.16
N PHE A 200 7.77 10.32 -21.87
CA PHE A 200 7.34 8.94 -21.72
C PHE A 200 8.17 8.22 -20.66
N THR A 201 7.57 7.26 -19.97
CA THR A 201 8.29 6.40 -19.05
C THR A 201 9.30 5.52 -19.78
N ALA A 202 8.90 4.82 -20.82
CA ALA A 202 9.81 4.05 -21.66
C ALA A 202 10.45 4.95 -22.76
N PRO A 203 11.72 4.68 -23.18
CA PRO A 203 12.61 3.58 -22.77
C PRO A 203 13.49 3.88 -21.55
N ASN A 204 13.28 4.98 -20.85
CA ASN A 204 14.15 5.43 -19.75
C ASN A 204 14.16 4.50 -18.54
N ASN A 205 13.13 3.65 -18.41
CA ASN A 205 12.98 2.69 -17.33
C ASN A 205 13.73 1.36 -17.54
N ARG A 206 14.50 1.19 -18.62
CA ARG A 206 15.21 -0.07 -18.90
C ARG A 206 16.50 -0.17 -18.11
N ILE A 207 16.72 -1.33 -17.50
CA ILE A 207 17.90 -1.62 -16.68
C ILE A 207 18.94 -2.50 -17.41
N ALA A 208 18.62 -3.07 -18.56
CA ALA A 208 19.50 -4.00 -19.28
C ALA A 208 20.93 -3.47 -19.49
N PRO A 209 21.20 -2.19 -19.84
CA PRO A 209 22.57 -1.71 -19.96
C PRO A 209 23.35 -1.78 -18.65
N ILE A 210 22.72 -1.41 -17.52
CA ILE A 210 23.34 -1.44 -16.19
C ILE A 210 23.57 -2.88 -15.76
N VAL A 211 22.60 -3.76 -16.00
CA VAL A 211 22.70 -5.19 -15.72
C VAL A 211 23.89 -5.81 -16.46
N ASN A 212 24.02 -5.55 -17.77
CA ASN A 212 25.12 -6.10 -18.55
C ASN A 212 26.49 -5.65 -18.02
N GLU A 213 26.65 -4.36 -17.68
CA GLU A 213 27.89 -3.83 -17.10
C GLU A 213 28.26 -4.52 -15.77
N ILE A 214 27.26 -4.81 -14.93
CA ILE A 214 27.49 -5.48 -13.64
C ILE A 214 27.83 -6.96 -13.84
N LEU A 215 27.21 -7.63 -14.81
CA LEU A 215 27.41 -9.06 -15.06
C LEU A 215 28.79 -9.39 -15.60
N ASP A 216 29.50 -8.41 -16.20
CA ASP A 216 30.88 -8.56 -16.67
C ASP A 216 31.92 -8.57 -15.53
N GLN A 217 31.52 -8.28 -14.29
CA GLN A 217 32.41 -8.30 -13.13
C GLN A 217 32.61 -9.74 -12.62
N ASP A 218 33.76 -10.04 -12.03
CA ASP A 218 34.08 -11.41 -11.56
C ASP A 218 33.50 -11.74 -10.17
N ASP A 219 33.09 -10.74 -9.41
CA ASP A 219 32.68 -10.92 -8.01
C ASP A 219 31.16 -11.18 -7.85
N ARG A 220 30.76 -11.54 -6.64
CA ARG A 220 29.38 -11.82 -6.26
C ARG A 220 28.50 -10.55 -6.36
N ILE A 221 27.30 -10.73 -6.89
CA ILE A 221 26.32 -9.64 -7.05
C ILE A 221 25.14 -9.88 -6.11
N ILE A 222 24.78 -8.85 -5.34
CA ILE A 222 23.64 -8.87 -4.44
C ILE A 222 22.59 -7.90 -4.99
N VAL A 223 21.37 -8.37 -5.17
CA VAL A 223 20.29 -7.55 -5.76
C VAL A 223 19.13 -7.45 -4.79
N SER A 224 18.75 -6.23 -4.41
CA SER A 224 17.54 -5.96 -3.64
C SER A 224 16.36 -5.84 -4.59
N VAL A 225 15.29 -6.63 -4.35
CA VAL A 225 14.08 -6.64 -5.18
C VAL A 225 12.82 -6.76 -4.34
N PHE A 226 11.69 -6.28 -4.85
CA PHE A 226 10.37 -6.64 -4.35
C PHE A 226 9.70 -7.69 -5.26
N PRO A 227 8.87 -8.60 -4.70
CA PRO A 227 8.23 -9.67 -5.46
C PRO A 227 7.36 -9.21 -6.64
N ASN A 228 6.81 -7.99 -6.56
CA ASN A 228 5.94 -7.42 -7.60
C ASN A 228 6.68 -6.75 -8.77
N GLN A 229 8.02 -6.70 -8.75
CA GLN A 229 8.83 -6.12 -9.84
C GLN A 229 9.18 -7.16 -10.92
N PHE A 230 8.18 -7.83 -11.41
CA PHE A 230 8.31 -9.01 -12.27
C PHE A 230 9.13 -8.74 -13.53
N TYR A 231 8.82 -7.64 -14.23
CA TYR A 231 9.53 -7.31 -15.47
C TYR A 231 10.99 -6.97 -15.23
N LYS A 232 11.33 -6.28 -14.13
CA LYS A 232 12.72 -5.98 -13.77
C LYS A 232 13.53 -7.23 -13.44
N ILE A 233 12.90 -8.19 -12.77
CA ILE A 233 13.52 -9.50 -12.52
C ILE A 233 13.72 -10.24 -13.84
N GLN A 234 12.77 -10.16 -14.79
CA GLN A 234 12.94 -10.75 -16.12
C GLN A 234 14.07 -10.07 -16.90
N GLU A 235 14.22 -8.73 -16.85
CA GLU A 235 15.35 -8.02 -17.48
C GLU A 235 16.69 -8.51 -16.90
N LEU A 236 16.80 -8.65 -15.58
CA LEU A 236 17.97 -9.21 -14.92
C LEU A 236 18.24 -10.66 -15.37
N PHE A 237 17.21 -11.50 -15.40
CA PHE A 237 17.32 -12.90 -15.84
C PHE A 237 17.74 -13.03 -17.31
N ASN A 238 17.24 -12.15 -18.17
CA ASN A 238 17.67 -12.12 -19.57
C ASN A 238 19.19 -11.85 -19.69
N GLY A 239 19.75 -10.96 -18.89
CA GLY A 239 21.19 -10.74 -18.84
C GLY A 239 21.94 -11.97 -18.34
N ILE A 240 21.47 -12.58 -17.24
CA ILE A 240 22.10 -13.77 -16.61
C ILE A 240 22.12 -14.98 -17.55
N MET A 241 21.11 -15.14 -18.39
CA MET A 241 21.02 -16.26 -19.35
C MET A 241 22.21 -16.30 -20.34
N HIS A 242 22.86 -15.17 -20.57
CA HIS A 242 24.03 -15.05 -21.46
C HIS A 242 25.38 -15.18 -20.71
N THR A 243 25.37 -15.56 -19.44
CA THR A 243 26.54 -15.74 -18.57
C THR A 243 26.56 -17.13 -17.92
N ASP A 244 27.69 -17.49 -17.34
CA ASP A 244 27.80 -18.73 -16.52
C ASP A 244 27.34 -18.55 -15.08
N ARG A 245 26.76 -17.38 -14.73
CA ARG A 245 26.32 -17.08 -13.38
C ARG A 245 25.09 -17.87 -12.99
N ASN A 246 25.02 -18.22 -11.71
CA ASN A 246 23.89 -18.86 -11.09
C ASN A 246 23.17 -17.86 -10.15
N VAL A 247 21.97 -18.20 -9.72
CA VAL A 247 21.13 -17.34 -8.87
C VAL A 247 20.77 -18.07 -7.58
N VAL A 248 20.85 -17.37 -6.44
CA VAL A 248 20.26 -17.78 -5.16
C VAL A 248 19.17 -16.77 -4.81
N ILE A 249 18.01 -17.25 -4.37
CA ILE A 249 16.89 -16.40 -3.97
C ILE A 249 16.71 -16.49 -2.46
N ILE A 250 16.81 -15.34 -1.78
CA ILE A 250 16.51 -15.18 -0.35
C ILE A 250 15.15 -14.50 -0.24
N GLY A 251 14.17 -15.22 0.31
CA GLY A 251 12.76 -14.83 0.39
C GLY A 251 11.89 -15.91 -0.23
N LYS A 252 11.17 -16.67 0.61
CA LYS A 252 10.36 -17.81 0.17
C LYS A 252 9.26 -17.38 -0.81
N ARG A 253 8.56 -16.28 -0.50
CA ARG A 253 7.48 -15.76 -1.35
C ARG A 253 7.98 -15.45 -2.76
N LEU A 254 9.12 -14.75 -2.90
CA LEU A 254 9.72 -14.46 -4.21
C LEU A 254 10.11 -15.74 -4.94
N GLN A 255 10.75 -16.67 -4.26
CA GLN A 255 11.18 -17.94 -4.87
C GLN A 255 10.00 -18.72 -5.45
N ASP A 256 8.93 -18.85 -4.69
CA ASP A 256 7.74 -19.56 -5.11
C ASP A 256 7.04 -18.85 -6.29
N ILE A 257 6.97 -17.51 -6.26
CA ILE A 257 6.38 -16.72 -7.36
C ILE A 257 7.22 -16.92 -8.64
N ILE A 258 8.54 -16.86 -8.57
CA ILE A 258 9.43 -17.05 -9.73
C ILE A 258 9.26 -18.45 -10.31
N LEU A 259 9.34 -19.50 -9.48
CA LEU A 259 9.23 -20.88 -9.94
C LEU A 259 7.88 -21.15 -10.61
N ASN A 260 6.78 -20.75 -9.99
CA ASN A 260 5.44 -20.88 -10.57
C ASN A 260 5.31 -20.12 -11.90
N SER A 261 5.95 -18.95 -11.99
CA SER A 261 5.87 -18.13 -13.20
C SER A 261 6.68 -18.70 -14.35
N ILE A 262 7.77 -19.37 -14.06
CA ILE A 262 8.54 -20.15 -15.05
C ILE A 262 7.68 -21.33 -15.54
N GLU A 263 7.07 -22.10 -14.64
CA GLU A 263 6.20 -23.23 -14.96
C GLU A 263 5.00 -22.80 -15.84
N LEU A 264 4.40 -21.66 -15.53
CA LEU A 264 3.27 -21.09 -16.29
C LEU A 264 3.69 -20.34 -17.57
N ASN A 265 4.98 -20.31 -17.91
CA ASN A 265 5.56 -19.60 -19.05
C ASN A 265 5.39 -18.06 -19.04
N TYR A 266 5.20 -17.45 -17.88
CA TYR A 266 5.20 -16.00 -17.71
C TYR A 266 6.60 -15.42 -17.51
N MET A 267 7.53 -16.23 -16.99
CA MET A 267 8.95 -15.86 -16.82
C MET A 267 9.84 -16.85 -17.56
N LYS A 268 10.86 -16.33 -18.24
CA LYS A 268 11.83 -17.13 -18.99
C LYS A 268 13.15 -17.16 -18.25
N PHE A 269 13.47 -18.30 -17.66
CA PHE A 269 14.75 -18.53 -17.01
C PHE A 269 15.05 -20.04 -16.90
N ASP A 270 16.32 -20.42 -16.94
CA ASP A 270 16.73 -21.80 -16.72
C ASP A 270 16.70 -22.13 -15.23
N VAL A 271 15.76 -22.98 -14.80
CA VAL A 271 15.60 -23.42 -13.41
C VAL A 271 16.89 -24.05 -12.86
N ASN A 272 17.72 -24.68 -13.70
CA ASN A 272 18.98 -25.27 -13.27
C ASN A 272 20.00 -24.24 -12.81
N LYS A 273 19.85 -22.97 -13.20
CA LYS A 273 20.67 -21.86 -12.70
C LYS A 273 20.21 -21.36 -11.31
N ILE A 274 19.03 -21.74 -10.83
CA ILE A 274 18.57 -21.42 -9.48
C ILE A 274 19.18 -22.43 -8.50
N LYS A 275 20.04 -21.94 -7.63
CA LYS A 275 20.77 -22.74 -6.65
C LYS A 275 20.20 -22.58 -5.25
N THR A 276 20.48 -23.55 -4.40
CA THR A 276 20.13 -23.52 -2.98
C THR A 276 21.00 -22.53 -2.21
N ILE A 277 20.56 -22.18 -1.00
CA ILE A 277 21.24 -21.22 -0.11
C ILE A 277 22.70 -21.61 0.21
N SER A 278 23.09 -22.91 0.07
CA SER A 278 24.45 -23.35 0.26
C SER A 278 25.46 -22.72 -0.71
N HIS A 279 25.02 -22.25 -1.86
CA HIS A 279 25.84 -21.60 -2.89
C HIS A 279 25.91 -20.06 -2.74
N VAL A 280 25.31 -19.48 -1.71
CA VAL A 280 25.19 -18.02 -1.52
C VAL A 280 26.53 -17.29 -1.42
N ASN A 281 27.60 -17.99 -1.11
CA ASN A 281 28.97 -17.47 -0.97
C ASN A 281 29.88 -17.76 -2.15
N ASP A 282 29.39 -18.39 -3.21
CA ASP A 282 30.18 -18.65 -4.42
C ASP A 282 30.49 -17.31 -5.12
N LYS A 283 31.67 -17.21 -5.75
CA LYS A 283 32.09 -15.96 -6.42
C LYS A 283 31.14 -15.57 -7.58
N ASN A 284 30.79 -16.57 -8.38
CA ASN A 284 29.99 -16.35 -9.60
C ASN A 284 28.49 -16.51 -9.35
N ILE A 285 28.01 -15.99 -8.21
CA ILE A 285 26.60 -16.07 -7.82
C ILE A 285 25.94 -14.70 -7.81
N ILE A 286 24.66 -14.67 -8.17
CA ILE A 286 23.80 -13.52 -7.99
C ILE A 286 22.80 -13.88 -6.89
N VAL A 287 22.71 -13.04 -5.87
CA VAL A 287 21.81 -13.25 -4.74
C VAL A 287 20.67 -12.24 -4.83
N LEU A 288 19.45 -12.72 -5.09
CA LEU A 288 18.26 -11.91 -4.99
C LEU A 288 17.79 -11.90 -3.54
N ILE A 289 17.70 -10.72 -2.95
CA ILE A 289 17.16 -10.54 -1.60
C ILE A 289 15.81 -9.86 -1.75
N ALA A 290 14.77 -10.59 -1.36
CA ALA A 290 13.42 -10.06 -1.35
C ALA A 290 12.96 -9.81 0.09
N ASP A 291 12.31 -8.68 0.26
CA ASP A 291 11.60 -8.31 1.47
C ASP A 291 10.10 -8.18 1.15
N ASP A 292 9.27 -8.42 2.15
CA ASP A 292 7.85 -8.10 2.09
C ASP A 292 7.67 -6.61 2.33
N ARG A 293 6.63 -6.03 1.73
CA ARG A 293 6.36 -4.58 1.86
C ARG A 293 5.98 -4.16 3.26
N GLU A 294 5.37 -5.05 4.03
CA GLU A 294 5.02 -4.83 5.45
C GLU A 294 6.26 -4.53 6.30
N LYS A 295 7.39 -5.15 5.96
CA LYS A 295 8.68 -4.95 6.65
C LYS A 295 9.79 -4.68 5.63
N PRO A 296 9.75 -3.53 4.95
CA PRO A 296 10.66 -3.25 3.86
C PRO A 296 12.12 -3.27 4.32
N PHE A 297 12.94 -3.94 3.52
CA PHE A 297 14.39 -4.07 3.73
C PHE A 297 14.82 -4.82 5.00
N SER A 298 13.93 -5.49 5.72
CA SER A 298 14.23 -6.15 6.99
C SER A 298 15.24 -7.28 6.84
N ASN A 299 15.09 -8.13 5.84
CA ASN A 299 16.04 -9.21 5.53
C ASN A 299 17.42 -8.63 5.14
N PHE A 300 17.42 -7.62 4.28
CA PHE A 300 18.67 -7.02 3.85
C PHE A 300 19.37 -6.28 5.00
N LEU A 301 18.66 -5.53 5.82
CA LEU A 301 19.20 -4.88 7.02
C LEU A 301 19.75 -5.89 8.03
N ARG A 302 19.12 -7.05 8.18
CA ARG A 302 19.63 -8.16 9.01
C ARG A 302 20.99 -8.67 8.49
N ILE A 303 21.13 -8.80 7.17
CA ILE A 303 22.37 -9.21 6.51
C ILE A 303 23.47 -8.18 6.75
N ILE A 304 23.18 -6.89 6.52
CA ILE A 304 24.12 -5.78 6.73
C ILE A 304 24.61 -5.71 8.18
N ARG A 305 23.74 -5.96 9.15
CA ARG A 305 24.08 -5.99 10.59
C ARG A 305 24.87 -7.24 11.01
N GLY A 306 25.07 -8.19 10.08
CA GLY A 306 25.79 -9.43 10.36
C GLY A 306 25.00 -10.46 11.16
N TYR A 307 23.67 -10.31 11.27
CA TYR A 307 22.80 -11.23 12.01
C TYR A 307 22.28 -12.38 11.15
N ASP A 308 22.56 -12.38 9.85
CA ASP A 308 22.18 -13.49 8.99
C ASP A 308 23.18 -14.65 9.13
N LYS A 309 22.64 -15.88 9.16
CA LYS A 309 23.44 -17.10 9.36
C LYS A 309 24.15 -17.58 8.09
N PHE A 310 23.62 -17.25 6.92
CA PHE A 310 24.03 -17.83 5.65
C PHE A 310 24.89 -16.89 4.82
N ILE A 311 24.59 -15.58 4.86
CA ILE A 311 25.25 -14.60 4.02
C ILE A 311 25.87 -13.47 4.85
N LYS A 312 27.09 -13.08 4.47
CA LYS A 312 27.76 -11.86 4.94
C LYS A 312 28.26 -11.09 3.73
N LEU A 313 28.05 -9.78 3.73
CA LEU A 313 28.59 -8.90 2.71
C LEU A 313 30.07 -8.65 2.96
N ASN A 314 30.80 -8.45 1.88
CA ASN A 314 32.23 -8.12 1.91
C ASN A 314 32.56 -7.05 0.85
N LYS A 315 33.75 -6.44 0.93
CA LYS A 315 34.18 -5.32 0.07
C LYS A 315 34.25 -5.62 -1.42
N LYS A 316 34.22 -6.90 -1.81
CA LYS A 316 34.25 -7.32 -3.21
C LYS A 316 32.86 -7.45 -3.80
N ASP A 317 31.82 -7.49 -2.95
CA ASP A 317 30.44 -7.61 -3.42
C ASP A 317 30.00 -6.34 -4.16
N THR A 318 29.29 -6.52 -5.27
CA THR A 318 28.52 -5.46 -5.91
C THR A 318 27.07 -5.57 -5.45
N VAL A 319 26.54 -4.49 -4.91
CA VAL A 319 25.14 -4.40 -4.47
C VAL A 319 24.36 -3.54 -5.45
N LEU A 320 23.41 -4.16 -6.15
CA LEU A 320 22.43 -3.48 -6.99
C LEU A 320 21.15 -3.26 -6.18
N PHE A 321 20.90 -2.02 -5.80
CA PHE A 321 19.66 -1.65 -5.14
C PHE A 321 18.58 -1.39 -6.19
N MET A 322 17.71 -2.38 -6.40
CA MET A 322 16.69 -2.41 -7.45
C MET A 322 15.27 -2.32 -6.88
N SER A 323 15.12 -2.16 -5.58
CA SER A 323 13.81 -1.99 -4.93
C SER A 323 13.35 -0.53 -5.03
N PRO A 324 12.13 -0.24 -5.50
CA PRO A 324 11.59 1.12 -5.45
C PRO A 324 11.35 1.54 -4.01
N VAL A 325 11.65 2.82 -3.74
CA VAL A 325 11.38 3.43 -2.43
C VAL A 325 10.03 4.14 -2.53
N PHE A 326 9.04 3.60 -1.85
CA PHE A 326 7.71 4.22 -1.72
C PHE A 326 7.68 5.20 -0.54
N PRO A 327 6.72 6.15 -0.51
CA PRO A 327 6.51 7.02 0.64
C PRO A 327 6.43 6.23 1.96
N GLY A 328 7.18 6.68 2.97
CA GLY A 328 7.32 5.97 4.26
C GLY A 328 8.53 5.01 4.36
N MET A 329 9.15 4.63 3.24
CA MET A 329 10.30 3.70 3.23
C MET A 329 11.67 4.40 3.18
N GLU A 330 11.71 5.72 3.05
CA GLU A 330 12.94 6.51 2.81
C GLU A 330 13.97 6.32 3.92
N LYS A 331 13.52 6.30 5.16
CA LYS A 331 14.40 6.13 6.33
C LYS A 331 15.05 4.74 6.36
N SER A 332 14.30 3.70 6.04
CA SER A 332 14.79 2.32 6.00
C SER A 332 15.72 2.10 4.82
N SER A 333 15.38 2.64 3.64
CA SER A 333 16.23 2.65 2.44
C SER A 333 17.56 3.35 2.70
N SER A 334 17.54 4.57 3.25
CA SER A 334 18.75 5.33 3.59
C SER A 334 19.66 4.57 4.55
N LYS A 335 19.11 3.91 5.59
CA LYS A 335 19.89 3.07 6.52
C LYS A 335 20.53 1.88 5.81
N LEU A 336 19.84 1.29 4.84
CA LEU A 336 20.37 0.17 4.05
C LEU A 336 21.55 0.63 3.20
N LEU A 337 21.38 1.70 2.40
CA LEU A 337 22.41 2.23 1.53
C LEU A 337 23.66 2.67 2.31
N ASP A 338 23.49 3.36 3.44
CA ASP A 338 24.60 3.75 4.34
C ASP A 338 25.30 2.51 4.92
N GLY A 339 24.53 1.49 5.32
CA GLY A 339 25.08 0.24 5.82
C GLY A 339 25.92 -0.51 4.80
N VAL A 340 25.49 -0.58 3.55
CA VAL A 340 26.25 -1.19 2.43
C VAL A 340 27.54 -0.41 2.18
N ALA A 341 27.45 0.92 2.15
CA ALA A 341 28.60 1.81 1.94
C ALA A 341 29.64 1.65 3.06
N ARG A 342 29.22 1.51 4.33
CA ARG A 342 30.12 1.27 5.49
C ARG A 342 30.87 -0.05 5.41
N ILE A 343 30.29 -1.09 4.81
CA ILE A 343 30.98 -2.37 4.55
C ILE A 343 32.02 -2.18 3.46
N GLY A 344 31.84 -1.20 2.57
CA GLY A 344 32.73 -0.88 1.46
C GLY A 344 32.44 -1.68 0.20
N CYS A 345 31.22 -2.18 0.04
CA CYS A 345 30.75 -2.80 -1.20
C CYS A 345 30.67 -1.77 -2.34
N ASN A 346 30.79 -2.23 -3.58
CA ASN A 346 30.39 -1.43 -4.74
C ASN A 346 28.86 -1.30 -4.77
N LEU A 347 28.33 -0.08 -4.57
CA LEU A 347 26.88 0.17 -4.48
C LEU A 347 26.40 0.86 -5.75
N ILE A 348 25.40 0.26 -6.39
CA ILE A 348 24.67 0.81 -7.54
C ILE A 348 23.23 0.98 -7.11
N ASP A 349 22.83 2.23 -6.91
CA ASP A 349 21.46 2.61 -6.54
C ASP A 349 20.69 3.07 -7.79
N LEU A 350 19.64 2.33 -8.14
CA LEU A 350 18.81 2.66 -9.29
C LEU A 350 17.79 3.74 -8.93
N SER A 351 17.87 4.86 -9.63
CA SER A 351 16.88 5.93 -9.47
C SER A 351 15.48 5.47 -9.87
N SER A 352 14.46 6.14 -9.31
CA SER A 352 13.05 5.84 -9.55
C SER A 352 12.66 5.78 -11.04
N LYS A 353 13.34 6.54 -11.91
CA LYS A 353 13.10 6.50 -13.37
C LYS A 353 13.35 5.13 -14.00
N TYR A 354 14.32 4.36 -13.48
CA TYR A 354 14.61 3.00 -13.95
C TYR A 354 13.63 1.97 -13.41
N LEU A 355 12.96 2.27 -12.30
CA LEU A 355 12.10 1.33 -11.59
C LEU A 355 10.62 1.53 -11.89
N SER A 356 10.24 2.67 -12.50
CA SER A 356 8.84 2.97 -12.79
C SER A 356 8.27 2.17 -13.95
N HIS A 357 6.99 1.78 -13.79
CA HIS A 357 6.12 1.24 -14.82
C HIS A 357 4.76 1.96 -14.83
N HIS A 358 4.75 3.23 -14.40
CA HIS A 358 3.56 4.08 -14.37
C HIS A 358 3.60 5.12 -15.48
N ALA A 359 2.44 5.59 -15.89
CA ALA A 359 2.27 6.56 -16.95
C ALA A 359 2.84 7.93 -16.55
N SER A 360 3.81 8.41 -17.31
CA SER A 360 4.29 9.80 -17.27
C SER A 360 3.38 10.71 -18.12
N SER A 361 3.64 12.01 -18.14
CA SER A 361 2.74 13.00 -18.79
C SER A 361 2.40 12.67 -20.23
N GLU A 362 3.38 12.22 -21.04
CA GLU A 362 3.14 11.88 -22.45
C GLU A 362 2.39 10.56 -22.61
N ASP A 363 2.58 9.59 -21.70
CA ASP A 363 1.78 8.36 -21.68
C ASP A 363 0.30 8.68 -21.43
N LEU A 364 0.02 9.58 -20.47
CA LEU A 364 -1.33 10.03 -20.15
C LEU A 364 -1.98 10.77 -21.32
N MET A 365 -1.26 11.71 -21.94
CA MET A 365 -1.76 12.45 -23.10
C MET A 365 -2.03 11.52 -24.29
N LEU A 366 -1.18 10.52 -24.52
CA LEU A 366 -1.41 9.50 -25.56
C LEU A 366 -2.68 8.68 -25.27
N MET A 367 -2.89 8.24 -24.03
CA MET A 367 -4.09 7.50 -23.62
C MET A 367 -5.37 8.34 -23.86
N ILE A 368 -5.33 9.61 -23.46
CA ILE A 368 -6.46 10.55 -23.68
C ILE A 368 -6.73 10.73 -25.17
N ASN A 369 -5.69 10.92 -26.00
CA ASN A 369 -5.85 11.09 -27.45
C ASN A 369 -6.38 9.82 -28.16
N LEU A 370 -5.94 8.64 -27.72
CA LEU A 370 -6.44 7.36 -28.29
C LEU A 370 -7.93 7.12 -27.95
N LEU A 371 -8.35 7.49 -26.74
CA LEU A 371 -9.70 7.22 -26.25
C LEU A 371 -10.68 8.36 -26.49
N ASN A 372 -10.18 9.60 -26.61
CA ASN A 372 -10.97 10.82 -26.77
C ASN A 372 -12.21 10.88 -25.86
N PRO A 373 -12.02 10.78 -24.54
CA PRO A 373 -13.14 10.65 -23.59
C PRO A 373 -13.92 11.98 -23.48
N LYS A 374 -15.24 11.87 -23.25
CA LYS A 374 -16.05 13.04 -22.98
C LYS A 374 -15.76 13.64 -21.59
N TYR A 375 -15.55 12.77 -20.59
CA TYR A 375 -15.17 13.13 -19.23
C TYR A 375 -13.91 12.37 -18.81
N TYR A 376 -13.11 12.99 -17.96
CA TYR A 376 -11.85 12.45 -17.49
C TYR A 376 -11.78 12.52 -15.96
N MET A 377 -11.42 11.43 -15.32
CA MET A 377 -11.26 11.35 -13.87
C MET A 377 -9.84 10.87 -13.55
N PRO A 378 -8.92 11.76 -13.13
CA PRO A 378 -7.65 11.36 -12.54
C PRO A 378 -7.89 10.52 -11.28
N VAL A 379 -7.18 9.40 -11.15
CA VAL A 379 -7.28 8.47 -10.02
C VAL A 379 -5.90 7.94 -9.65
N ASN A 380 -5.78 7.24 -8.52
CA ASN A 380 -4.55 6.57 -8.07
C ASN A 380 -3.33 7.47 -8.06
N GLY A 381 -3.28 8.37 -7.10
CA GLY A 381 -2.17 9.29 -6.89
C GLY A 381 -2.47 10.25 -5.75
N GLU A 382 -1.43 10.82 -5.14
CA GLU A 382 -1.62 11.91 -4.19
C GLU A 382 -2.19 13.14 -4.91
N TYR A 383 -2.76 14.07 -4.18
CA TYR A 383 -3.40 15.27 -4.74
C TYR A 383 -2.53 16.00 -5.79
N ARG A 384 -1.23 16.15 -5.52
CA ARG A 384 -0.29 16.77 -6.47
C ARG A 384 -0.18 16.01 -7.79
N HIS A 385 -0.27 14.69 -7.77
CA HIS A 385 -0.21 13.83 -8.96
C HIS A 385 -1.51 13.94 -9.77
N GLU A 386 -2.67 13.95 -9.13
CA GLU A 386 -3.95 14.13 -9.80
C GLU A 386 -4.08 15.52 -10.43
N ILE A 387 -3.55 16.56 -9.79
CA ILE A 387 -3.48 17.90 -10.38
C ILE A 387 -2.49 17.97 -11.55
N ALA A 388 -1.36 17.25 -11.50
CA ALA A 388 -0.46 17.13 -12.64
C ALA A 388 -1.14 16.39 -13.81
N ASN A 389 -1.89 15.34 -13.54
CA ASN A 389 -2.68 14.59 -14.51
C ASN A 389 -3.79 15.47 -15.14
N LYS A 390 -4.50 16.25 -14.33
CA LYS A 390 -5.44 17.27 -14.83
C LYS A 390 -4.76 18.23 -15.82
N LYS A 391 -3.56 18.72 -15.50
CA LYS A 391 -2.80 19.60 -16.39
C LYS A 391 -2.44 18.90 -17.69
N ALA A 392 -2.01 17.64 -17.64
CA ALA A 392 -1.72 16.85 -18.84
C ALA A 392 -2.97 16.69 -19.72
N ALA A 393 -4.16 16.46 -19.12
CA ALA A 393 -5.42 16.37 -19.83
C ALA A 393 -5.80 17.71 -20.52
N ILE A 394 -5.59 18.86 -19.88
CA ILE A 394 -5.81 20.18 -20.47
C ILE A 394 -4.86 20.38 -21.67
N ILE A 395 -3.58 20.01 -21.54
CA ILE A 395 -2.59 20.10 -22.64
C ILE A 395 -2.99 19.17 -23.79
N ALA A 396 -3.56 18.00 -23.50
CA ALA A 396 -4.10 17.07 -24.50
C ALA A 396 -5.38 17.59 -25.19
N GLY A 397 -5.90 18.78 -24.81
CA GLY A 397 -7.02 19.44 -25.45
C GLY A 397 -8.39 19.23 -24.76
N MET A 398 -8.44 18.65 -23.57
CA MET A 398 -9.70 18.51 -22.84
C MET A 398 -10.13 19.83 -22.19
N ASN A 399 -11.43 20.09 -22.19
CA ASN A 399 -12.01 21.21 -21.45
C ASN A 399 -11.91 20.94 -19.95
N GLU A 400 -11.46 21.93 -19.18
CA GLU A 400 -11.25 21.82 -17.74
C GLU A 400 -12.51 21.40 -16.98
N GLU A 401 -13.69 21.86 -17.37
CA GLU A 401 -14.99 21.49 -16.79
C GLU A 401 -15.36 20.01 -16.94
N ASN A 402 -14.72 19.29 -17.88
CA ASN A 402 -14.92 17.86 -18.10
C ASN A 402 -13.89 17.01 -17.38
N ILE A 403 -12.97 17.61 -16.62
CA ILE A 403 -11.95 16.91 -15.83
C ILE A 403 -12.40 16.90 -14.36
N LEU A 404 -12.68 15.71 -13.85
CA LEU A 404 -13.40 15.48 -12.60
C LEU A 404 -12.42 15.05 -11.50
N CYS A 405 -11.73 16.01 -10.86
CA CYS A 405 -10.96 15.73 -9.65
C CYS A 405 -11.91 15.61 -8.46
N LYS A 406 -11.91 14.46 -7.81
CA LYS A 406 -12.85 14.10 -6.73
C LYS A 406 -12.10 13.59 -5.50
N LEU A 407 -12.79 13.54 -4.37
CA LEU A 407 -12.32 12.87 -3.15
C LEU A 407 -12.95 11.48 -3.04
N ASN A 408 -12.39 10.61 -2.20
CA ASN A 408 -13.04 9.35 -1.85
C ASN A 408 -14.45 9.64 -1.34
N GLY A 409 -15.44 8.90 -1.84
CA GLY A 409 -16.84 9.07 -1.52
C GLY A 409 -17.60 10.10 -2.35
N ASP A 410 -16.94 11.03 -3.04
CA ASP A 410 -17.62 11.96 -3.94
C ASP A 410 -18.17 11.21 -5.17
N VAL A 411 -19.47 11.38 -5.43
CA VAL A 411 -20.13 10.67 -6.54
C VAL A 411 -20.15 11.53 -7.79
N VAL A 412 -19.59 10.99 -8.88
CA VAL A 412 -19.81 11.50 -10.24
C VAL A 412 -21.08 10.86 -10.77
N TYR A 413 -22.10 11.65 -11.06
CA TYR A 413 -23.39 11.15 -11.51
C TYR A 413 -23.68 11.54 -12.97
N PHE A 414 -23.89 10.54 -13.82
CA PHE A 414 -24.34 10.75 -15.20
C PHE A 414 -25.80 10.29 -15.37
N LYS A 415 -26.56 11.11 -16.06
CA LYS A 415 -27.90 10.78 -16.50
C LYS A 415 -28.00 11.02 -18.01
N ASN A 416 -28.28 9.96 -18.77
CA ASN A 416 -28.37 10.03 -20.24
C ASN A 416 -27.06 10.58 -20.88
N GLY A 417 -25.90 10.13 -20.42
CA GLY A 417 -24.58 10.53 -20.94
C GLY A 417 -24.18 12.00 -20.65
N LYS A 418 -24.89 12.68 -19.74
CA LYS A 418 -24.57 14.05 -19.29
C LYS A 418 -24.25 14.04 -17.79
N LEU A 419 -23.22 14.77 -17.40
CA LEU A 419 -22.92 15.02 -16.00
C LEU A 419 -24.09 15.76 -15.35
N VAL A 420 -24.48 15.31 -14.18
CA VAL A 420 -25.47 15.97 -13.32
C VAL A 420 -24.72 16.46 -12.09
N ASP A 421 -24.87 17.74 -11.80
CA ASP A 421 -24.35 18.34 -10.58
C ASP A 421 -25.25 17.90 -9.41
N ASP A 422 -24.75 16.95 -8.61
CA ASP A 422 -25.49 16.36 -7.49
C ASP A 422 -24.48 16.09 -6.38
N ASP A 423 -24.66 16.72 -5.22
CA ASP A 423 -23.79 16.62 -4.05
C ASP A 423 -23.94 15.27 -3.30
N ILE A 424 -24.06 14.17 -4.04
CA ILE A 424 -24.15 12.84 -3.45
C ILE A 424 -22.77 12.45 -2.91
N LYS A 425 -22.72 12.06 -1.64
CA LYS A 425 -21.53 11.51 -1.01
C LYS A 425 -21.81 10.14 -0.42
N ILE A 426 -20.87 9.22 -0.63
CA ILE A 426 -20.85 7.93 0.03
C ILE A 426 -19.91 8.05 1.23
N PRO A 427 -20.31 7.67 2.44
CA PRO A 427 -19.41 7.64 3.58
C PRO A 427 -18.21 6.72 3.29
N THR A 428 -17.02 7.27 3.40
CA THR A 428 -15.75 6.55 3.25
C THR A 428 -14.91 6.76 4.49
N ASP A 429 -14.16 5.73 4.87
CA ASP A 429 -13.27 5.72 6.01
C ASP A 429 -12.19 4.66 5.78
N GLU A 430 -11.28 4.49 6.72
CA GLU A 430 -10.19 3.53 6.67
C GLU A 430 -10.35 2.49 7.77
N LEU A 431 -9.93 1.25 7.47
CA LEU A 431 -9.72 0.20 8.46
C LEU A 431 -8.21 0.00 8.63
N LEU A 432 -7.74 0.17 9.86
CA LEU A 432 -6.33 0.06 10.24
C LEU A 432 -6.06 -1.38 10.71
N ILE A 433 -5.47 -2.19 9.86
CA ILE A 433 -5.34 -3.62 10.13
C ILE A 433 -4.00 -3.92 10.81
N ASP A 434 -4.11 -4.55 11.99
CA ASP A 434 -3.03 -5.25 12.67
C ASP A 434 -3.31 -6.75 12.48
N GLY A 435 -2.41 -7.47 11.81
CA GLY A 435 -2.64 -8.86 11.40
C GLY A 435 -2.96 -9.83 12.53
N GLU A 436 -2.62 -9.49 13.78
CA GLU A 436 -2.92 -10.30 14.96
C GLU A 436 -4.26 -9.92 15.62
N VAL A 437 -4.68 -8.65 15.49
CA VAL A 437 -5.82 -8.08 16.24
C VAL A 437 -7.00 -7.70 15.34
N GLY A 438 -6.75 -7.43 14.06
CA GLY A 438 -7.73 -6.90 13.12
C GLY A 438 -7.76 -5.36 13.11
N ASP A 439 -8.94 -4.73 12.99
CA ASP A 439 -9.05 -3.27 12.99
C ASP A 439 -8.70 -2.69 14.37
N VAL A 440 -7.63 -1.89 14.40
CA VAL A 440 -7.11 -1.30 15.64
C VAL A 440 -7.90 -0.04 16.05
N GLY A 441 -8.47 0.67 15.10
CA GLY A 441 -9.16 1.93 15.31
C GLY A 441 -8.24 3.11 15.70
N GLU A 442 -8.70 4.34 15.42
CA GLU A 442 -7.91 5.56 15.66
C GLU A 442 -7.54 5.81 17.13
N ILE A 443 -8.39 5.38 18.08
CA ILE A 443 -8.14 5.63 19.52
C ILE A 443 -6.91 4.85 19.97
N VAL A 444 -6.82 3.58 19.59
CA VAL A 444 -5.68 2.72 19.96
C VAL A 444 -4.40 3.21 19.30
N LEU A 445 -4.48 3.69 18.06
CA LEU A 445 -3.31 4.27 17.38
C LEU A 445 -2.81 5.51 18.12
N LYS A 446 -3.69 6.45 18.49
CA LYS A 446 -3.34 7.63 19.30
C LYS A 446 -2.71 7.27 20.65
N ASP A 447 -3.23 6.21 21.30
CA ASP A 447 -2.64 5.71 22.55
C ASP A 447 -1.24 5.15 22.32
N ARG A 448 -1.02 4.38 21.25
CA ARG A 448 0.31 3.85 20.86
C ARG A 448 1.32 4.97 20.54
N GLU A 449 0.90 6.00 19.81
CA GLU A 449 1.71 7.19 19.52
C GLU A 449 2.09 7.91 20.81
N MET A 450 1.11 8.17 21.69
CA MET A 450 1.36 8.84 22.97
C MET A 450 2.33 8.05 23.85
N LEU A 451 2.19 6.72 23.91
CA LEU A 451 3.12 5.85 24.64
C LEU A 451 4.52 5.85 24.04
N SER A 452 4.63 5.88 22.71
CA SER A 452 5.92 5.91 22.00
C SER A 452 6.65 7.24 22.21
N ASP A 453 5.93 8.36 22.10
CA ASP A 453 6.52 9.69 22.12
C ASP A 453 6.83 10.20 23.53
N ASN A 454 5.93 9.91 24.48
CA ASN A 454 5.96 10.53 25.80
C ASN A 454 6.07 9.53 26.96
N GLY A 455 5.94 8.25 26.69
CA GLY A 455 5.96 7.20 27.71
C GLY A 455 4.71 7.20 28.60
N VAL A 456 4.78 6.44 29.69
CA VAL A 456 3.68 6.23 30.63
C VAL A 456 4.08 6.50 32.07
N VAL A 457 3.16 7.12 32.82
CA VAL A 457 3.23 7.32 34.26
C VAL A 457 2.03 6.63 34.90
N VAL A 458 2.29 5.67 35.77
CA VAL A 458 1.28 4.93 36.53
C VAL A 458 1.23 5.49 37.95
N VAL A 459 0.06 5.94 38.38
CA VAL A 459 -0.17 6.49 39.71
C VAL A 459 -1.07 5.52 40.48
N VAL A 460 -0.58 4.96 41.58
CA VAL A 460 -1.30 4.02 42.43
C VAL A 460 -1.75 4.72 43.71
N ILE A 461 -3.06 4.77 43.92
CA ILE A 461 -3.70 5.44 45.06
C ILE A 461 -4.43 4.37 45.88
N THR A 462 -4.02 4.19 47.14
CA THR A 462 -4.63 3.25 48.06
C THR A 462 -5.47 4.00 49.10
N ILE A 463 -6.78 3.74 49.11
CA ILE A 463 -7.78 4.37 49.98
C ILE A 463 -8.26 3.38 51.02
N ASP A 464 -8.33 3.82 52.27
CA ASP A 464 -8.98 3.04 53.33
C ASP A 464 -10.50 3.01 53.12
N LYS A 465 -11.05 1.80 53.09
CA LYS A 465 -12.47 1.57 52.74
C LYS A 465 -13.45 2.23 53.72
N LEU A 466 -13.07 2.30 55.02
CA LEU A 466 -13.95 2.83 56.06
C LEU A 466 -13.85 4.34 56.20
N THR A 467 -12.61 4.85 56.26
CA THR A 467 -12.35 6.28 56.49
C THR A 467 -12.33 7.13 55.22
N LYS A 468 -12.29 6.46 54.05
CA LYS A 468 -12.13 7.10 52.72
C LYS A 468 -10.87 8.01 52.60
N LYS A 469 -9.87 7.82 53.46
CA LYS A 469 -8.60 8.54 53.44
C LYS A 469 -7.50 7.73 52.76
N LEU A 470 -6.44 8.40 52.34
CA LEU A 470 -5.22 7.72 51.88
C LEU A 470 -4.70 6.78 52.97
N LYS A 471 -4.49 5.52 52.63
CA LYS A 471 -3.95 4.50 53.55
C LYS A 471 -2.44 4.39 53.48
N HIS A 472 -1.87 4.60 52.29
CA HIS A 472 -0.42 4.61 52.05
C HIS A 472 -0.04 5.85 51.21
N GLN A 473 1.23 6.16 51.18
CA GLN A 473 1.77 7.17 50.26
C GLN A 473 1.47 6.78 48.83
N ILE A 474 1.11 7.74 47.97
CA ILE A 474 0.87 7.51 46.56
C ILE A 474 2.16 7.03 45.90
N GLU A 475 2.07 5.94 45.15
CA GLU A 475 3.18 5.41 44.38
C GLU A 475 3.07 5.86 42.92
N ILE A 476 4.19 6.36 42.36
CA ILE A 476 4.28 6.77 40.97
C ILE A 476 5.40 6.00 40.30
N HIS A 477 5.05 5.28 39.24
CA HIS A 477 5.97 4.52 38.39
C HIS A 477 5.96 5.10 36.99
N SER A 478 7.13 5.21 36.34
CA SER A 478 7.22 5.66 34.95
C SER A 478 8.00 4.67 34.09
N ARG A 479 7.65 4.63 32.77
CA ARG A 479 8.40 3.92 31.75
C ARG A 479 8.39 4.76 30.47
N GLY A 480 9.58 4.89 29.86
CA GLY A 480 9.74 5.64 28.61
C GLY A 480 9.54 7.15 28.72
N PHE A 481 9.30 7.70 29.93
CA PHE A 481 9.05 9.13 30.15
C PHE A 481 10.32 9.86 30.61
N VAL A 482 10.84 9.53 31.80
CA VAL A 482 12.07 10.13 32.34
C VAL A 482 12.94 9.07 32.99
N TYR A 483 14.24 9.31 33.04
CA TYR A 483 15.16 8.50 33.82
C TYR A 483 15.00 8.87 35.30
N VAL A 484 14.30 8.05 36.05
CA VAL A 484 13.84 8.35 37.43
C VAL A 484 14.99 8.69 38.36
N ARG A 485 16.18 8.08 38.19
CA ARG A 485 17.35 8.37 39.06
C ARG A 485 17.84 9.80 38.99
N ASP A 486 17.70 10.44 37.81
CA ASP A 486 18.16 11.81 37.58
C ASP A 486 17.05 12.84 37.84
N ASN A 487 15.79 12.40 38.05
CA ASN A 487 14.61 13.24 38.22
C ASN A 487 13.84 12.92 39.52
N ILE A 488 14.54 12.60 40.59
CA ILE A 488 13.95 12.23 41.89
C ILE A 488 13.04 13.34 42.43
N ASP A 489 13.44 14.59 42.29
CA ASP A 489 12.70 15.74 42.84
C ASP A 489 11.41 15.99 42.05
N VAL A 490 11.42 15.79 40.70
CA VAL A 490 10.23 15.85 39.84
C VAL A 490 9.23 14.80 40.28
N MET A 491 9.69 13.58 40.54
CA MET A 491 8.79 12.49 40.96
C MET A 491 8.23 12.67 42.36
N LYS A 492 9.02 13.25 43.29
CA LYS A 492 8.54 13.60 44.64
C LYS A 492 7.45 14.68 44.58
N GLU A 493 7.66 15.73 43.78
CA GLU A 493 6.67 16.80 43.65
C GLU A 493 5.40 16.29 42.97
N ALA A 494 5.50 15.38 42.00
CA ALA A 494 4.35 14.70 41.41
C ALA A 494 3.52 13.93 42.47
N VAL A 495 4.17 13.25 43.42
CA VAL A 495 3.49 12.61 44.56
C VAL A 495 2.77 13.64 45.44
N ASN A 496 3.39 14.79 45.72
CA ASN A 496 2.79 15.87 46.51
C ASN A 496 1.53 16.42 45.84
N ILE A 497 1.60 16.69 44.51
CA ILE A 497 0.49 17.18 43.73
C ILE A 497 -0.66 16.17 43.74
N ALA A 498 -0.39 14.90 43.45
CA ALA A 498 -1.39 13.84 43.48
C ALA A 498 -2.05 13.70 44.87
N THR A 499 -1.24 13.77 45.94
CA THR A 499 -1.71 13.71 47.32
C THR A 499 -2.64 14.88 47.66
N LYS A 500 -2.29 16.09 47.23
CA LYS A 500 -3.13 17.27 47.41
C LYS A 500 -4.48 17.10 46.71
N VAL A 501 -4.49 16.69 45.45
CA VAL A 501 -5.75 16.47 44.67
C VAL A 501 -6.64 15.43 45.33
N VAL A 502 -6.07 14.34 45.86
CA VAL A 502 -6.85 13.31 46.57
C VAL A 502 -7.48 13.90 47.84
N ASN A 503 -6.68 14.63 48.65
CA ASN A 503 -7.16 15.22 49.91
C ASN A 503 -8.25 16.27 49.66
N ASP A 504 -8.10 17.13 48.64
CA ASP A 504 -9.08 18.18 48.29
C ASP A 504 -10.41 17.61 47.83
N ASN A 505 -10.43 16.36 47.29
CA ASN A 505 -11.63 15.68 46.82
C ASN A 505 -12.15 14.57 47.78
N THR A 506 -11.59 14.55 49.03
CA THR A 506 -11.98 13.62 50.09
C THR A 506 -12.72 14.38 51.22
N LYS A 507 -13.90 13.91 51.62
CA LYS A 507 -14.66 14.37 52.76
C LYS A 507 -14.80 13.23 53.77
N PRO A 508 -15.18 13.47 55.03
CA PRO A 508 -15.42 12.38 55.97
C PRO A 508 -16.41 11.35 55.38
N ASN A 509 -15.93 10.13 55.27
CA ASN A 509 -16.67 8.95 54.72
C ASN A 509 -17.11 9.06 53.24
N PHE A 510 -16.57 10.01 52.50
CA PHE A 510 -16.90 10.19 51.08
C PHE A 510 -15.67 10.62 50.27
N ILE A 511 -15.48 10.03 49.09
CA ILE A 511 -14.47 10.44 48.09
C ILE A 511 -15.11 10.43 46.71
N ASP A 512 -14.88 11.50 45.95
CA ASP A 512 -15.30 11.60 44.54
C ASP A 512 -14.23 11.03 43.61
N TYR A 513 -14.32 9.73 43.32
CA TYR A 513 -13.35 9.02 42.49
C TYR A 513 -13.17 9.61 41.09
N ASN A 514 -14.24 10.14 40.51
CA ASN A 514 -14.17 10.74 39.17
C ASN A 514 -13.37 12.05 39.21
N LYS A 515 -13.64 12.90 40.21
CA LYS A 515 -12.87 14.13 40.38
C LYS A 515 -11.43 13.87 40.74
N VAL A 516 -11.14 12.86 41.57
CA VAL A 516 -9.77 12.43 41.87
C VAL A 516 -9.06 12.01 40.59
N LYS A 517 -9.68 11.12 39.80
CA LYS A 517 -9.07 10.61 38.55
C LYS A 517 -8.77 11.75 37.55
N LEU A 518 -9.75 12.60 37.32
CA LEU A 518 -9.60 13.74 36.40
C LEU A 518 -8.59 14.76 36.95
N GLY A 519 -8.72 15.15 38.20
CA GLY A 519 -7.84 16.15 38.82
C GLY A 519 -6.38 15.72 38.89
N VAL A 520 -6.11 14.46 39.27
CA VAL A 520 -4.72 13.95 39.28
C VAL A 520 -4.13 13.92 37.87
N ARG A 521 -4.91 13.47 36.86
CA ARG A 521 -4.47 13.45 35.46
C ARG A 521 -4.14 14.87 34.96
N ASP A 522 -5.04 15.81 35.21
CA ASP A 522 -4.90 17.18 34.71
C ASP A 522 -3.74 17.93 35.38
N GLU A 523 -3.64 17.85 36.71
CA GLU A 523 -2.60 18.57 37.44
C GLU A 523 -1.19 17.96 37.22
N LEU A 524 -1.07 16.63 37.19
CA LEU A 524 0.19 15.99 36.82
C LEU A 524 0.55 16.22 35.36
N GLY A 525 -0.42 16.21 34.44
CA GLY A 525 -0.18 16.52 33.04
C GLY A 525 0.35 17.95 32.83
N LYS A 526 -0.23 18.94 33.53
CA LYS A 526 0.27 20.33 33.53
C LYS A 526 1.67 20.41 34.13
N TYR A 527 1.87 19.77 35.27
CA TYR A 527 3.14 19.78 35.97
C TYR A 527 4.28 19.20 35.12
N PHE A 528 4.10 17.99 34.58
CA PHE A 528 5.10 17.36 33.74
C PHE A 528 5.38 18.17 32.45
N TYR A 529 4.36 18.76 31.86
CA TYR A 529 4.57 19.63 30.70
C TYR A 529 5.41 20.88 31.04
N ASN A 530 5.15 21.51 32.20
CA ASN A 530 5.90 22.71 32.61
C ASN A 530 7.35 22.39 32.97
N GLU A 531 7.61 21.25 33.63
CA GLU A 531 8.95 20.89 34.09
C GLU A 531 9.80 20.20 33.01
N ILE A 532 9.17 19.41 32.11
CA ILE A 532 9.90 18.51 31.22
C ILE A 532 9.57 18.81 29.75
N GLY A 533 8.49 19.53 29.46
CA GLY A 533 8.04 19.86 28.11
C GLY A 533 7.23 18.77 27.39
N THR A 534 6.92 17.65 28.08
CA THR A 534 6.18 16.53 27.51
C THR A 534 5.00 16.10 28.41
N LYS A 535 3.97 15.49 27.80
CA LYS A 535 2.78 14.99 28.52
C LYS A 535 2.71 13.46 28.39
N PRO A 536 3.19 12.70 29.41
CA PRO A 536 3.10 11.25 29.36
C PRO A 536 1.64 10.77 29.46
N MET A 537 1.39 9.54 29.03
CA MET A 537 0.13 8.89 29.33
C MET A 537 0.04 8.62 30.84
N ILE A 538 -0.97 9.19 31.50
CA ILE A 538 -1.15 9.03 32.95
C ILE A 538 -2.25 8.02 33.22
N LEU A 539 -1.86 6.87 33.79
CA LEU A 539 -2.77 5.80 34.21
C LEU A 539 -2.97 5.86 35.72
N LEU A 540 -4.21 6.05 36.17
CA LEU A 540 -4.54 6.04 37.59
C LEU A 540 -5.18 4.70 37.98
N ILE A 541 -4.58 4.08 39.00
CA ILE A 541 -5.11 2.89 39.68
C ILE A 541 -5.55 3.34 41.06
N VAL A 542 -6.87 3.28 41.32
CA VAL A 542 -7.41 3.57 42.65
C VAL A 542 -7.97 2.30 43.21
N GLN A 543 -7.43 1.86 44.35
CA GLN A 543 -7.86 0.65 45.05
C GLN A 543 -8.32 0.96 46.48
N GLU A 544 -9.38 0.29 46.94
CA GLU A 544 -9.86 0.33 48.33
C GLU A 544 -9.46 -0.94 49.06
N ILE A 545 -8.87 -0.78 50.23
CA ILE A 545 -8.49 -1.89 51.11
C ILE A 545 -8.87 -1.62 52.55
#